data_dc2265625aeb1a509639ea58f9636258
#
_entry.id   dc2265625aeb1a509639ea58f9636258
#
_cell.length_a   1.000
_cell.length_b   1.000
_cell.length_c   1.000
_cell.angle_alpha   90.00
_cell.angle_beta   90.00
_cell.angle_gamma   90.00
#
_symmetry.space_group_name_H-M   'P 1'
#
loop_
_entity.id
_entity.type
_entity.pdbx_description
1 polymer ?
#
loop_
_entity_poly.entity_id
_entity_poly.type
_entity_poly.pdbx_seq_one_letter_code
_entity_poly.pdbx_strand_id
1 'polypeptide(L)'
;MTNAIDLQLMAEFGGNMLWPMIALSNIAQGTAVLGMIYLQKHNEEAKLISIPACLSCYLGVTEPAIFGVNLKRGFPFISAMIGSAIAATVSVGSNVMANSIGVGGIPGILSIQPQYMGRFAVCMLITMVVPFVLTVVVGKKTDVRKISGGEYERLQE
;
A
#
# COMPACT_ATOMS: atom_id res chain seq x y z
N MET A 1 -15.26 -4.40 13.90
CA MET A 1 -16.23 -3.33 13.61
C MET A 1 -16.43 -3.08 12.13
N THR A 2 -15.36 -3.04 11.32
CA THR A 2 -15.43 -2.79 9.87
C THR A 2 -16.35 -3.79 9.14
N ASN A 3 -16.23 -5.07 9.44
CA ASN A 3 -17.03 -6.11 8.77
C ASN A 3 -18.55 -5.97 8.97
N ALA A 4 -19.00 -5.41 10.08
CA ALA A 4 -20.44 -5.19 10.32
C ALA A 4 -20.99 -4.06 9.45
N ILE A 5 -20.20 -2.99 9.26
CA ILE A 5 -20.53 -1.86 8.39
C ILE A 5 -20.53 -2.32 6.93
N ASP A 6 -19.53 -3.12 6.56
CA ASP A 6 -19.39 -3.66 5.21
C ASP A 6 -20.58 -4.54 4.81
N LEU A 7 -21.06 -5.40 5.74
CA LEU A 7 -22.25 -6.23 5.52
C LEU A 7 -23.52 -5.40 5.37
N GLN A 8 -23.68 -4.32 6.15
CA GLN A 8 -24.82 -3.41 6.01
C GLN A 8 -24.80 -2.68 4.67
N LEU A 9 -23.64 -2.18 4.24
CA LEU A 9 -23.50 -1.52 2.94
C LEU A 9 -23.80 -2.48 1.79
N MET A 10 -23.38 -3.73 1.88
CA MET A 10 -23.71 -4.76 0.88
C MET A 10 -25.22 -5.05 0.83
N ALA A 11 -25.90 -5.05 1.98
CA ALA A 11 -27.33 -5.30 2.06
C ALA A 11 -28.18 -4.13 1.51
N GLU A 12 -27.73 -2.89 1.72
CA GLU A 12 -28.47 -1.69 1.31
C GLU A 12 -28.18 -1.27 -0.14
N PHE A 13 -26.94 -1.36 -0.59
CA PHE A 13 -26.48 -0.83 -1.88
C PHE A 13 -26.12 -1.92 -2.90
N GLY A 14 -26.21 -3.20 -2.56
CA GLY A 14 -25.88 -4.31 -3.45
C GLY A 14 -24.39 -4.44 -3.79
N GLY A 15 -23.53 -3.77 -3.03
CA GLY A 15 -22.07 -3.80 -3.18
C GLY A 15 -21.36 -2.97 -2.13
N ASN A 16 -20.07 -3.20 -1.96
CA ASN A 16 -19.23 -2.50 -0.99
C ASN A 16 -18.22 -1.60 -1.70
N MET A 17 -18.30 -0.29 -1.47
CA MET A 17 -17.35 0.70 -2.00
C MET A 17 -16.09 0.82 -1.11
N LEU A 18 -16.16 0.45 0.18
CA LEU A 18 -15.02 0.58 1.10
C LEU A 18 -13.94 -0.46 0.83
N TRP A 19 -14.34 -1.67 0.42
CA TRP A 19 -13.40 -2.76 0.19
C TRP A 19 -12.36 -2.50 -0.91
N PRO A 20 -12.74 -1.97 -2.09
CA PRO A 20 -11.77 -1.55 -3.09
C PRO A 20 -10.76 -0.53 -2.58
N MET A 21 -11.20 0.42 -1.75
CA MET A 21 -10.32 1.45 -1.16
C MET A 21 -9.31 0.83 -0.19
N ILE A 22 -9.72 -0.13 0.64
CA ILE A 22 -8.85 -0.87 1.55
C ILE A 22 -7.80 -1.67 0.75
N ALA A 23 -8.23 -2.38 -0.29
CA ALA A 23 -7.32 -3.15 -1.14
C ALA A 23 -6.27 -2.25 -1.82
N LEU A 24 -6.67 -1.08 -2.34
CA LEU A 24 -5.76 -0.09 -2.94
C LEU A 24 -4.79 0.48 -1.90
N SER A 25 -5.24 0.74 -0.67
CA SER A 25 -4.37 1.20 0.42
C SER A 25 -3.29 0.17 0.75
N ASN A 26 -3.64 -1.12 0.80
CA ASN A 26 -2.67 -2.20 1.04
C ASN A 26 -1.61 -2.26 -0.07
N ILE A 27 -2.02 -2.13 -1.32
CA ILE A 27 -1.11 -2.10 -2.47
C ILE A 27 -0.20 -0.86 -2.40
N ALA A 28 -0.73 0.31 -2.04
CA ALA A 28 0.06 1.53 -1.89
C ALA A 28 1.16 1.39 -0.83
N GLN A 29 0.85 0.80 0.32
CA GLN A 29 1.81 0.53 1.38
C GLN A 29 2.91 -0.43 0.92
N GLY A 30 2.54 -1.53 0.26
CA GLY A 30 3.50 -2.48 -0.31
C GLY A 30 4.40 -1.84 -1.36
N THR A 31 3.85 -0.98 -2.19
CA THR A 31 4.61 -0.29 -3.25
C THR A 31 5.57 0.76 -2.69
N ALA A 32 5.21 1.44 -1.60
CA ALA A 32 6.15 2.32 -0.89
C ALA A 32 7.35 1.52 -0.35
N VAL A 33 7.10 0.33 0.20
CA VAL A 33 8.18 -0.59 0.62
C VAL A 33 9.04 -1.03 -0.55
N LEU A 34 8.46 -1.32 -1.74
CA LEU A 34 9.22 -1.60 -2.96
C LEU A 34 10.16 -0.44 -3.32
N GLY A 35 9.66 0.80 -3.24
CA GLY A 35 10.48 1.99 -3.44
C GLY A 35 11.65 2.05 -2.46
N MET A 36 11.43 1.64 -1.21
CA MET A 36 12.49 1.55 -0.20
C MET A 36 13.52 0.45 -0.50
N ILE A 37 13.08 -0.73 -0.94
CA ILE A 37 13.98 -1.81 -1.37
C ILE A 37 14.87 -1.34 -2.51
N TYR A 38 14.31 -0.59 -3.45
CA TYR A 38 15.07 -0.01 -4.56
C TYR A 38 16.13 1.00 -4.11
N LEU A 39 15.78 1.87 -3.16
CA LEU A 39 16.69 2.86 -2.59
C LEU A 39 17.82 2.22 -1.76
N GLN A 40 17.49 1.13 -1.05
CA GLN A 40 18.42 0.42 -0.15
C GLN A 40 19.12 -0.77 -0.80
N LYS A 41 19.36 -0.70 -2.09
CA LYS A 41 19.92 -1.80 -2.89
C LYS A 41 21.22 -2.40 -2.32
N HIS A 42 21.98 -1.63 -1.55
CA HIS A 42 23.24 -2.05 -0.95
C HIS A 42 23.15 -2.53 0.51
N ASN A 43 21.96 -2.45 1.14
CA ASN A 43 21.79 -2.87 2.53
C ASN A 43 21.01 -4.19 2.59
N GLU A 44 21.74 -5.30 2.76
CA GLU A 44 21.16 -6.64 2.78
C GLU A 44 20.26 -6.88 4.00
N GLU A 45 20.61 -6.35 5.17
CA GLU A 45 19.80 -6.49 6.38
C GLU A 45 18.44 -5.80 6.26
N ALA A 46 18.41 -4.61 5.66
CA ALA A 46 17.16 -3.91 5.41
C ALA A 46 16.26 -4.65 4.41
N LYS A 47 16.83 -5.35 3.45
CA LYS A 47 16.07 -6.19 2.49
C LYS A 47 15.42 -7.39 3.17
N LEU A 48 16.10 -8.04 4.13
CA LEU A 48 15.55 -9.18 4.86
C LEU A 48 14.23 -8.87 5.55
N ILE A 49 14.03 -7.64 5.99
CA ILE A 49 12.79 -7.18 6.61
C ILE A 49 11.81 -6.67 5.55
N SER A 50 12.30 -5.91 4.57
CA SER A 50 11.46 -5.20 3.61
C SER A 50 10.81 -6.15 2.58
N ILE A 51 11.47 -7.21 2.15
CA ILE A 51 10.94 -8.15 1.16
C ILE A 51 9.72 -8.91 1.70
N PRO A 52 9.78 -9.58 2.87
CA PRO A 52 8.61 -10.25 3.44
C PRO A 52 7.47 -9.26 3.75
N ALA A 53 7.81 -8.07 4.23
CA ALA A 53 6.83 -7.02 4.52
C ALA A 53 6.09 -6.56 3.25
N CYS A 54 6.80 -6.41 2.13
CA CYS A 54 6.22 -6.08 0.83
C CYS A 54 5.26 -7.18 0.35
N LEU A 55 5.69 -8.44 0.41
CA LEU A 55 4.87 -9.59 0.02
C LEU A 55 3.60 -9.69 0.86
N SER A 56 3.72 -9.49 2.18
CA SER A 56 2.57 -9.48 3.09
C SER A 56 1.54 -8.41 2.71
N CYS A 57 1.99 -7.21 2.33
CA CYS A 57 1.10 -6.15 1.86
C CYS A 57 0.31 -6.53 0.61
N TYR A 58 0.98 -7.12 -0.36
CA TYR A 58 0.31 -7.58 -1.58
C TYR A 58 -0.67 -8.72 -1.34
N LEU A 59 -0.48 -9.48 -0.26
CA LEU A 59 -1.43 -10.49 0.21
C LEU A 59 -2.52 -9.92 1.14
N GLY A 60 -2.45 -8.64 1.48
CA GLY A 60 -3.47 -7.94 2.27
C GLY A 60 -3.15 -7.72 3.75
N VAL A 61 -1.93 -8.04 4.18
CA VAL A 61 -1.45 -7.84 5.56
C VAL A 61 -0.42 -6.71 5.58
N THR A 62 -0.81 -5.55 6.09
CA THR A 62 -0.02 -4.31 6.00
C THR A 62 0.85 -4.02 7.23
N GLU A 63 0.57 -4.66 8.36
CA GLU A 63 1.21 -4.40 9.63
C GLU A 63 2.75 -4.50 9.57
N PRO A 64 3.34 -5.56 8.96
CA PRO A 64 4.79 -5.66 8.86
C PRO A 64 5.42 -4.53 8.04
N ALA A 65 4.74 -4.07 7.00
CA ALA A 65 5.22 -2.98 6.17
C ALA A 65 5.09 -1.62 6.85
N ILE A 66 3.96 -1.38 7.53
CA ILE A 66 3.72 -0.12 8.22
C ILE A 66 4.72 0.04 9.36
N PHE A 67 4.76 -0.90 10.29
CA PHE A 67 5.59 -0.79 11.49
C PHE A 67 7.04 -1.17 11.26
N GLY A 68 7.32 -2.14 10.36
CA GLY A 68 8.66 -2.59 10.07
C GLY A 68 9.49 -1.64 9.21
N VAL A 69 8.86 -0.97 8.25
CA VAL A 69 9.55 -0.20 7.21
C VAL A 69 9.04 1.23 7.09
N ASN A 70 7.74 1.42 6.80
CA ASN A 70 7.20 2.70 6.39
C ASN A 70 7.22 3.73 7.52
N LEU A 71 6.77 3.36 8.72
CA LEU A 71 6.66 4.26 9.85
C LEU A 71 8.04 4.62 10.43
N LYS A 72 8.98 3.67 10.47
CA LYS A 72 10.33 3.92 10.96
C LYS A 72 11.06 5.02 10.19
N ARG A 73 10.74 5.19 8.91
CA ARG A 73 11.38 6.18 8.04
C ARG A 73 10.52 7.40 7.75
N GLY A 74 9.22 7.35 8.06
CA GLY A 74 8.25 8.44 7.92
C GLY A 74 7.88 8.77 6.48
N PHE A 75 8.82 9.12 5.61
CA PHE A 75 8.51 9.55 4.24
C PHE A 75 7.86 8.49 3.33
N PRO A 76 8.18 7.17 3.41
CA PRO A 76 7.48 6.17 2.63
C PRO A 76 6.02 6.03 3.06
N PHE A 77 5.75 6.20 4.36
CA PHE A 77 4.40 6.20 4.89
C PHE A 77 3.55 7.32 4.31
N ILE A 78 4.09 8.55 4.27
CA ILE A 78 3.41 9.71 3.67
C ILE A 78 3.19 9.48 2.16
N SER A 79 4.19 8.96 1.45
CA SER A 79 4.06 8.63 0.02
C SER A 79 2.96 7.60 -0.25
N ALA A 80 2.84 6.58 0.60
CA ALA A 80 1.77 5.60 0.53
C ALA A 80 0.39 6.21 0.81
N MET A 81 0.28 7.10 1.79
CA MET A 81 -0.97 7.81 2.10
C MET A 81 -1.44 8.67 0.92
N ILE A 82 -0.56 9.44 0.31
CA ILE A 82 -0.89 10.26 -0.86
C ILE A 82 -1.33 9.37 -2.02
N GLY A 83 -0.58 8.30 -2.31
CA GLY A 83 -0.90 7.37 -3.38
C GLY A 83 -2.24 6.66 -3.18
N SER A 84 -2.52 6.22 -1.95
CA SER A 84 -3.81 5.59 -1.62
C SER A 84 -4.97 6.56 -1.70
N ALA A 85 -4.79 7.82 -1.29
CA ALA A 85 -5.82 8.85 -1.38
C ALA A 85 -6.21 9.15 -2.85
N ILE A 86 -5.21 9.30 -3.73
CA ILE A 86 -5.45 9.51 -5.17
C ILE A 86 -6.19 8.31 -5.76
N ALA A 87 -5.72 7.08 -5.49
CA ALA A 87 -6.34 5.88 -6.01
C ALA A 87 -7.76 5.65 -5.48
N ALA A 88 -8.01 5.94 -4.20
CA ALA A 88 -9.33 5.88 -3.60
C ALA A 88 -10.30 6.87 -4.26
N THR A 89 -9.86 8.11 -4.51
CA THR A 89 -10.67 9.12 -5.20
C THR A 89 -11.06 8.67 -6.61
N VAL A 90 -10.11 8.10 -7.35
CA VAL A 90 -10.37 7.56 -8.70
C VAL A 90 -11.31 6.34 -8.63
N SER A 91 -11.14 5.46 -7.63
CA SER A 91 -12.00 4.29 -7.44
C SER A 91 -13.44 4.68 -7.15
N VAL A 92 -13.65 5.64 -6.26
CA VAL A 92 -15.00 6.17 -5.94
C VAL A 92 -15.61 6.88 -7.14
N GLY A 93 -14.85 7.74 -7.82
CA GLY A 93 -15.30 8.43 -9.04
C GLY A 93 -15.66 7.48 -10.18
N SER A 94 -15.06 6.28 -10.19
CA SER A 94 -15.39 5.23 -11.16
C SER A 94 -16.49 4.28 -10.70
N ASN A 95 -17.11 4.52 -9.54
CA ASN A 95 -18.14 3.67 -8.91
C ASN A 95 -17.74 2.19 -8.82
N VAL A 96 -16.48 1.91 -8.48
CA VAL A 96 -15.99 0.53 -8.33
C VAL A 96 -16.62 -0.07 -7.08
N MET A 97 -17.35 -1.18 -7.26
CA MET A 97 -17.99 -1.93 -6.18
C MET A 97 -17.42 -3.34 -6.06
N ALA A 98 -17.25 -3.80 -4.84
CA ALA A 98 -16.92 -5.19 -4.53
C ALA A 98 -18.19 -6.00 -4.25
N ASN A 99 -18.21 -7.24 -4.72
CA ASN A 99 -19.30 -8.20 -4.50
C ASN A 99 -19.17 -8.95 -3.18
N SER A 100 -17.97 -8.97 -2.62
CA SER A 100 -17.69 -9.72 -1.40
C SER A 100 -16.56 -9.06 -0.61
N ILE A 101 -16.57 -9.32 0.69
CA ILE A 101 -15.47 -9.03 1.59
C ILE A 101 -14.44 -10.16 1.39
N GLY A 102 -13.31 -9.85 0.78
CA GLY A 102 -12.27 -10.82 0.45
C GLY A 102 -10.92 -10.48 1.07
N VAL A 103 -9.86 -11.02 0.49
CA VAL A 103 -8.49 -10.69 0.87
C VAL A 103 -8.12 -9.35 0.25
N GLY A 104 -7.53 -8.46 1.04
CA GLY A 104 -6.98 -7.20 0.54
C GLY A 104 -5.78 -7.42 -0.39
N GLY A 105 -5.30 -6.34 -1.00
CA GLY A 105 -4.14 -6.42 -1.89
C GLY A 105 -4.47 -6.93 -3.29
N ILE A 106 -3.50 -7.56 -3.96
CA ILE A 106 -3.65 -8.04 -5.36
C ILE A 106 -4.76 -9.07 -5.51
N PRO A 107 -4.93 -10.07 -4.62
CA PRO A 107 -6.03 -11.02 -4.73
C PRO A 107 -7.42 -10.37 -4.60
N GLY A 108 -7.49 -9.15 -4.06
CA GLY A 108 -8.73 -8.38 -3.94
C GLY A 108 -9.44 -8.13 -5.27
N ILE A 109 -8.74 -8.21 -6.41
CA ILE A 109 -9.34 -8.08 -7.74
C ILE A 109 -10.43 -9.13 -7.99
N LEU A 110 -10.28 -10.33 -7.40
CA LEU A 110 -11.26 -11.41 -7.53
C LEU A 110 -12.57 -11.12 -6.79
N SER A 111 -12.54 -10.20 -5.81
CA SER A 111 -13.73 -9.78 -5.06
C SER A 111 -14.50 -8.64 -5.73
N ILE A 112 -13.96 -8.06 -6.80
CA ILE A 112 -14.57 -6.98 -7.55
C ILE A 112 -15.57 -7.56 -8.58
N GLN A 113 -16.67 -6.85 -8.81
CA GLN A 113 -17.64 -7.23 -9.84
C GLN A 113 -16.98 -7.25 -11.22
N PRO A 114 -17.24 -8.28 -12.05
CA PRO A 114 -16.58 -8.46 -13.35
C PRO A 114 -16.65 -7.23 -14.27
N GLN A 115 -17.75 -6.49 -14.19
CA GLN A 115 -17.95 -5.26 -14.97
C GLN A 115 -17.04 -4.10 -14.56
N TYR A 116 -16.50 -4.11 -13.33
CA TYR A 116 -15.61 -3.07 -12.79
C TYR A 116 -14.14 -3.50 -12.71
N MET A 117 -13.82 -4.76 -13.04
CA MET A 117 -12.45 -5.29 -12.95
C MET A 117 -11.45 -4.45 -13.77
N GLY A 118 -11.82 -4.02 -14.99
CA GLY A 118 -10.94 -3.18 -15.82
C GLY A 118 -10.66 -1.82 -15.19
N ARG A 119 -11.67 -1.18 -14.60
CA ARG A 119 -11.50 0.11 -13.91
C ARG A 119 -10.66 -0.05 -12.64
N PHE A 120 -10.88 -1.13 -11.90
CA PHE A 120 -10.10 -1.44 -10.72
C PHE A 120 -8.63 -1.73 -11.06
N ALA A 121 -8.35 -2.42 -12.16
CA ALA A 121 -6.98 -2.66 -12.64
C ALA A 121 -6.25 -1.34 -12.94
N VAL A 122 -6.93 -0.35 -13.52
CA VAL A 122 -6.36 1.00 -13.72
C VAL A 122 -6.05 1.67 -12.38
N CYS A 123 -6.96 1.59 -11.41
CA CYS A 123 -6.73 2.11 -10.06
C CYS A 123 -5.53 1.43 -9.39
N MET A 124 -5.37 0.10 -9.56
CA MET A 124 -4.20 -0.64 -9.06
C MET A 124 -2.89 -0.14 -9.68
N LEU A 125 -2.86 0.09 -10.98
CA LEU A 125 -1.67 0.64 -11.66
C LEU A 125 -1.31 2.02 -11.12
N ILE A 126 -2.28 2.90 -10.94
CA ILE A 126 -2.06 4.23 -10.33
C ILE A 126 -1.49 4.06 -8.93
N THR A 127 -2.08 3.17 -8.13
CA THR A 127 -1.63 2.88 -6.76
C THR A 127 -0.22 2.29 -6.71
N MET A 128 0.21 1.59 -7.73
CA MET A 128 1.59 1.09 -7.82
C MET A 128 2.59 2.17 -8.27
N VAL A 129 2.22 2.98 -9.25
CA VAL A 129 3.14 3.98 -9.81
C VAL A 129 3.34 5.16 -8.86
N VAL A 130 2.27 5.74 -8.33
CA VAL A 130 2.35 7.00 -7.55
C VAL A 130 3.18 6.85 -6.27
N PRO A 131 2.93 5.88 -5.36
CA PRO A 131 3.76 5.72 -4.17
C PRO A 131 5.20 5.35 -4.48
N PHE A 132 5.43 4.54 -5.53
CA PHE A 132 6.77 4.17 -5.95
C PHE A 132 7.58 5.40 -6.36
N VAL A 133 7.05 6.19 -7.29
CA VAL A 133 7.71 7.40 -7.78
C VAL A 133 7.95 8.40 -6.65
N LEU A 134 6.93 8.64 -5.81
CA LEU A 134 7.05 9.56 -4.67
C LEU A 134 8.12 9.09 -3.69
N THR A 135 8.12 7.80 -3.34
CA THR A 135 9.11 7.24 -2.41
C THR A 135 10.53 7.33 -2.98
N VAL A 136 10.71 7.05 -4.27
CA VAL A 136 12.04 7.13 -4.91
C VAL A 136 12.50 8.59 -5.03
N VAL A 137 11.62 9.52 -5.42
CA VAL A 137 11.97 10.95 -5.57
C VAL A 137 12.30 11.57 -4.21
N VAL A 138 11.47 11.36 -3.22
CA VAL A 138 11.69 11.88 -1.87
C VAL A 138 12.91 11.23 -1.23
N GLY A 139 13.07 9.91 -1.38
CA GLY A 139 14.21 9.18 -0.87
C GLY A 139 15.55 9.63 -1.46
N LYS A 140 15.60 9.95 -2.76
CA LYS A 140 16.80 10.54 -3.40
C LYS A 140 17.13 11.93 -2.87
N LYS A 141 16.10 12.74 -2.56
CA LYS A 141 16.29 14.09 -1.97
C LYS A 141 16.71 14.04 -0.50
N THR A 142 16.25 13.05 0.24
CA THR A 142 16.48 12.95 1.71
C THR A 142 17.77 12.19 2.04
N ASP A 143 18.64 11.93 1.11
CA ASP A 143 19.94 11.26 1.29
C ASP A 143 19.88 10.07 2.29
N VAL A 144 19.17 9.02 1.86
CA VAL A 144 18.89 7.82 2.68
C VAL A 144 20.18 7.17 3.22
N ARG A 145 21.32 7.47 2.61
CA ARG A 145 22.65 7.09 3.11
C ARG A 145 22.97 7.66 4.49
N LYS A 146 22.54 8.91 4.78
CA LYS A 146 22.78 9.56 6.07
C LYS A 146 21.91 8.99 7.18
N ILE A 147 20.66 8.65 6.88
CA ILE A 147 19.70 8.14 7.88
C ILE A 147 20.07 6.70 8.28
N SER A 148 20.53 5.89 7.33
CA SER A 148 20.93 4.50 7.62
C SER A 148 22.23 4.41 8.47
N GLY A 149 23.18 5.32 8.28
CA GLY A 149 24.41 5.38 9.07
C GLY A 149 24.20 5.87 10.49
N GLY A 150 23.42 6.93 10.68
CA GLY A 150 23.22 7.56 12.00
C GLY A 150 22.29 6.79 12.95
N GLU A 151 21.51 5.84 12.47
CA GLU A 151 20.64 5.01 13.30
C GLU A 151 21.37 3.78 13.84
N TYR A 152 22.33 3.26 13.07
CA TYR A 152 23.20 2.17 13.54
C TYR A 152 24.19 2.63 14.62
N GLU A 153 24.71 3.86 14.55
CA GLU A 153 25.57 4.42 15.61
C GLU A 153 24.85 4.59 16.94
N ARG A 154 23.55 4.98 16.90
CA ARG A 154 22.74 5.17 18.13
C ARG A 154 22.29 3.87 18.81
N LEU A 155 22.33 2.75 18.11
CA LEU A 155 21.98 1.44 18.68
C LEU A 155 23.22 0.70 19.25
N GLN A 156 24.43 1.24 19.03
CA GLN A 156 25.69 0.69 19.57
C GLN A 156 26.23 1.48 20.76
N GLU A 157 25.61 2.61 21.13
CA GLU A 157 25.85 3.36 22.37
C GLU A 157 24.82 2.95 23.45
#